data_1b2e856f92add693a26cbda18adececb
#
_entry.id   1b2e856f92add693a26cbda18adececb
#
_cell.length_a   1.000
_cell.length_b   1.000
_cell.length_c   1.000
_cell.angle_alpha   90.00
_cell.angle_beta   90.00
_cell.angle_gamma   90.00
#
_symmetry.space_group_name_H-M   'P 1'
#
loop_
_entity.id
_entity.type
_entity.pdbx_description
1 polymer ?
#
loop_
_entity_poly.entity_id
_entity_poly.type
_entity_poly.pdbx_seq_one_letter_code
_entity_poly.pdbx_strand_id
1 'polypeptide(L)'
;KRFDIEALVAACNDAIYQFTGIEDGVKKRQVYDDINFMESPQGWNIPLEKYKDGRRTFYRYSEKGYSINNQPLTDAEINQLKEATFMLSRFKGMPSFEWIDEIISRLEDKFHLVGNADSVIGFEQNQYLKGLEYLSDIFNSIINKQCLRIVYRNFKGDEKCWDIHPYYLKQYNTRWFLFGMNDEYKNITNVPLDRIVSIEQTAVVYIGTDIDFEEYFDDIIGVTFPKDKDFVSVQLKFSESRFPYVTSKPIHWSQ
;
A
#
# COMPACT_ATOMS: atom_id res chain seq x y z
N LYS A 1 34.11 -22.51 2.95
CA LYS A 1 33.76 -22.87 4.36
C LYS A 1 32.97 -24.17 4.36
N ARG A 2 33.15 -24.99 5.41
CA ARG A 2 32.38 -26.22 5.63
C ARG A 2 31.33 -25.92 6.69
N PHE A 3 30.05 -26.10 6.38
CA PHE A 3 28.95 -25.87 7.32
C PHE A 3 28.27 -27.19 7.62
N ASP A 4 28.30 -27.63 8.87
CA ASP A 4 27.42 -28.66 9.37
C ASP A 4 26.15 -28.03 9.98
N ILE A 5 25.21 -28.87 10.41
CA ILE A 5 23.94 -28.38 10.95
C ILE A 5 24.12 -27.48 12.19
N GLU A 6 25.15 -27.75 12.99
CA GLU A 6 25.41 -26.95 14.19
C GLU A 6 25.95 -25.57 13.84
N ALA A 7 26.83 -25.50 12.86
CA ALA A 7 27.34 -24.23 12.34
C ALA A 7 26.23 -23.40 11.68
N LEU A 8 25.29 -24.06 10.97
CA LEU A 8 24.13 -23.37 10.37
C LEU A 8 23.18 -22.82 11.44
N VAL A 9 22.86 -23.62 12.47
CA VAL A 9 22.01 -23.15 13.60
C VAL A 9 22.67 -21.97 14.30
N ALA A 10 23.98 -22.03 14.57
CA ALA A 10 24.69 -20.93 15.19
C ALA A 10 24.63 -19.65 14.33
N ALA A 11 24.90 -19.77 13.03
CA ALA A 11 24.83 -18.63 12.12
C ALA A 11 23.44 -18.01 12.00
N CYS A 12 22.39 -18.84 11.99
CA CYS A 12 21.01 -18.35 12.01
C CYS A 12 20.69 -17.60 13.31
N ASN A 13 21.09 -18.15 14.46
CA ASN A 13 20.84 -17.52 15.75
C ASN A 13 21.60 -16.21 15.92
N ASP A 14 22.85 -16.15 15.47
CA ASP A 14 23.64 -14.92 15.45
C ASP A 14 22.97 -13.83 14.58
N ALA A 15 22.47 -14.19 13.40
CA ALA A 15 21.77 -13.27 12.52
C ALA A 15 20.45 -12.79 13.11
N ILE A 16 19.65 -13.69 13.71
CA ILE A 16 18.40 -13.34 14.37
C ILE A 16 18.67 -12.37 15.52
N TYR A 17 19.65 -12.68 16.37
CA TYR A 17 20.03 -11.81 17.49
C TYR A 17 20.45 -10.41 17.03
N GLN A 18 21.27 -10.32 15.97
CA GLN A 18 21.70 -9.03 15.43
C GLN A 18 20.53 -8.19 14.87
N PHE A 19 19.50 -8.85 14.34
CA PHE A 19 18.36 -8.16 13.74
C PHE A 19 17.25 -7.84 14.75
N THR A 20 16.96 -8.75 15.69
CA THR A 20 15.81 -8.64 16.61
C THR A 20 16.19 -8.32 18.05
N GLY A 21 17.44 -8.56 18.45
CA GLY A 21 17.88 -8.51 19.85
C GLY A 21 17.33 -9.62 20.74
N ILE A 22 16.65 -10.63 20.17
CA ILE A 22 16.02 -11.73 20.91
C ILE A 22 16.99 -12.91 20.99
N GLU A 23 17.22 -13.47 22.18
CA GLU A 23 18.11 -14.62 22.40
C GLU A 23 17.46 -15.97 22.04
N ASP A 24 16.14 -16.04 21.93
CA ASP A 24 15.41 -17.28 21.62
C ASP A 24 15.48 -17.54 20.09
N GLY A 25 16.46 -18.33 19.71
CA GLY A 25 16.79 -18.63 18.32
C GLY A 25 16.15 -19.93 17.80
N VAL A 26 16.49 -20.26 16.54
CA VAL A 26 15.99 -21.47 15.86
C VAL A 26 16.69 -22.73 16.38
N LYS A 27 15.97 -23.87 16.35
CA LYS A 27 16.46 -25.21 16.72
C LYS A 27 16.85 -26.01 15.48
N LYS A 28 17.68 -27.05 15.68
CA LYS A 28 18.14 -27.93 14.58
C LYS A 28 17.00 -28.42 13.68
N ARG A 29 15.85 -28.77 14.24
CA ARG A 29 14.69 -29.26 13.48
C ARG A 29 14.17 -28.20 12.51
N GLN A 30 14.03 -26.98 12.97
CA GLN A 30 13.58 -25.86 12.14
C GLN A 30 14.55 -25.63 10.97
N VAL A 31 15.86 -25.62 11.23
CA VAL A 31 16.87 -25.45 10.16
C VAL A 31 16.83 -26.62 9.16
N TYR A 32 16.53 -27.85 9.60
CA TYR A 32 16.32 -28.96 8.67
C TYR A 32 15.07 -28.76 7.80
N ASP A 33 13.98 -28.33 8.41
CA ASP A 33 12.72 -28.07 7.70
C ASP A 33 12.91 -26.93 6.70
N ASP A 34 13.62 -25.86 7.08
CA ASP A 34 13.99 -24.74 6.20
C ASP A 34 14.87 -25.19 5.03
N ILE A 35 15.91 -26.01 5.28
CA ILE A 35 16.75 -26.57 4.23
C ILE A 35 15.92 -27.39 3.23
N ASN A 36 15.03 -28.24 3.73
CA ASN A 36 14.18 -29.06 2.88
C ASN A 36 13.22 -28.19 2.04
N PHE A 37 12.68 -27.13 2.63
CA PHE A 37 11.87 -26.15 1.90
C PHE A 37 12.69 -25.44 0.83
N MET A 38 13.89 -24.98 1.14
CA MET A 38 14.78 -24.31 0.19
C MET A 38 15.17 -25.20 -0.99
N GLU A 39 15.31 -26.52 -0.78
CA GLU A 39 15.59 -27.50 -1.84
C GLU A 39 14.32 -27.85 -2.66
N SER A 40 13.13 -27.60 -2.13
CA SER A 40 11.88 -27.98 -2.81
C SER A 40 11.51 -27.04 -3.96
N PRO A 41 10.71 -27.51 -4.94
CA PRO A 41 10.19 -26.66 -6.01
C PRO A 41 9.24 -25.55 -5.52
N GLN A 42 8.62 -25.73 -4.33
CA GLN A 42 7.80 -24.71 -3.67
C GLN A 42 8.64 -23.63 -2.98
N GLY A 43 9.92 -23.97 -2.67
CA GLY A 43 10.89 -23.00 -2.14
C GLY A 43 11.74 -22.40 -3.25
N TRP A 44 13.05 -22.40 -3.07
CA TRP A 44 13.98 -21.76 -3.99
C TRP A 44 14.72 -22.74 -4.92
N ASN A 45 14.38 -24.04 -4.87
CA ASN A 45 15.01 -25.10 -5.68
C ASN A 45 16.54 -24.98 -5.71
N ILE A 46 17.15 -24.72 -4.54
CA ILE A 46 18.60 -24.46 -4.43
C ILE A 46 19.42 -25.69 -4.81
N PRO A 47 20.53 -25.55 -5.52
CA PRO A 47 21.43 -26.66 -5.86
C PRO A 47 22.31 -27.03 -4.65
N LEU A 48 21.74 -27.71 -3.65
CA LEU A 48 22.43 -28.07 -2.42
C LEU A 48 23.03 -29.48 -2.50
N GLU A 49 24.31 -29.59 -2.19
CA GLU A 49 25.02 -30.84 -2.07
C GLU A 49 25.27 -31.18 -0.59
N LYS A 50 24.94 -32.43 -0.20
CA LYS A 50 25.15 -32.98 1.14
C LYS A 50 26.25 -34.01 1.05
N TYR A 51 27.35 -33.82 1.78
CA TYR A 51 28.44 -34.79 1.82
C TYR A 51 28.78 -35.14 3.27
N LYS A 52 29.22 -36.41 3.49
CA LYS A 52 29.59 -36.91 4.78
C LYS A 52 31.12 -36.88 4.94
N ASP A 53 31.58 -36.41 6.11
CA ASP A 53 32.94 -36.50 6.56
C ASP A 53 32.93 -37.09 8.00
N GLY A 54 33.26 -38.34 8.13
CA GLY A 54 33.09 -39.10 9.35
C GLY A 54 31.63 -39.26 9.75
N ARG A 55 31.27 -38.77 10.95
CA ARG A 55 29.88 -38.80 11.51
C ARG A 55 29.09 -37.54 11.22
N ARG A 56 29.68 -36.53 10.53
CA ARG A 56 29.04 -35.25 10.27
C ARG A 56 28.61 -35.12 8.81
N THR A 57 27.48 -34.50 8.61
CA THR A 57 26.98 -34.10 7.29
C THR A 57 27.23 -32.62 7.12
N PHE A 58 27.86 -32.27 6.01
CA PHE A 58 28.15 -30.90 5.61
C PHE A 58 27.30 -30.49 4.41
N TYR A 59 26.98 -29.22 4.37
CA TYR A 59 26.14 -28.61 3.35
C TYR A 59 26.95 -27.61 2.54
N ARG A 60 26.77 -27.60 1.21
CA ARG A 60 27.31 -26.59 0.33
C ARG A 60 26.46 -26.49 -0.92
N TYR A 61 26.50 -25.37 -1.59
CA TYR A 61 25.95 -25.28 -2.93
C TYR A 61 26.83 -26.09 -3.88
N SER A 62 26.23 -26.85 -4.81
CA SER A 62 26.94 -27.61 -5.84
C SER A 62 27.59 -26.70 -6.89
N GLU A 63 27.00 -25.52 -7.11
CA GLU A 63 27.49 -24.51 -8.05
C GLU A 63 28.41 -23.52 -7.33
N LYS A 64 29.62 -23.33 -7.92
CA LYS A 64 30.57 -22.37 -7.37
C LYS A 64 30.12 -20.94 -7.66
N GLY A 65 29.99 -20.13 -6.59
CA GLY A 65 29.52 -18.74 -6.70
C GLY A 65 28.01 -18.59 -6.67
N TYR A 66 27.27 -19.67 -6.51
CA TYR A 66 25.84 -19.62 -6.29
C TYR A 66 25.49 -18.81 -5.04
N SER A 67 24.47 -17.98 -5.16
CA SER A 67 23.88 -17.24 -4.04
C SER A 67 22.37 -17.12 -4.26
N ILE A 68 21.63 -17.33 -3.22
CA ILE A 68 20.17 -17.14 -3.19
C ILE A 68 19.77 -15.71 -3.61
N ASN A 69 20.63 -14.73 -3.30
CA ASN A 69 20.39 -13.33 -3.67
C ASN A 69 20.53 -13.05 -5.17
N ASN A 70 21.11 -13.99 -5.92
CA ASN A 70 21.35 -13.87 -7.36
C ASN A 70 20.47 -14.82 -8.17
N GLN A 71 19.48 -15.46 -7.53
CA GLN A 71 18.55 -16.31 -8.26
C GLN A 71 17.66 -15.48 -9.20
N PRO A 72 17.45 -15.96 -10.43
CA PRO A 72 16.39 -15.41 -11.26
C PRO A 72 15.03 -15.66 -10.57
N LEU A 73 14.12 -14.72 -10.72
CA LEU A 73 12.76 -14.92 -10.26
C LEU A 73 12.14 -16.16 -10.91
N THR A 74 11.36 -16.90 -10.16
CA THR A 74 10.53 -17.98 -10.69
C THR A 74 9.43 -17.42 -11.60
N ASP A 75 8.87 -18.23 -12.48
CA ASP A 75 7.76 -17.81 -13.34
C ASP A 75 6.54 -17.32 -12.52
N ALA A 76 6.31 -17.91 -11.34
CA ALA A 76 5.26 -17.49 -10.42
C ALA A 76 5.52 -16.08 -9.87
N GLU A 77 6.75 -15.82 -9.43
CA GLU A 77 7.15 -14.49 -8.91
C GLU A 77 7.15 -13.43 -10.02
N ILE A 78 7.58 -13.80 -11.24
CA ILE A 78 7.47 -12.92 -12.41
C ILE A 78 6.01 -12.54 -12.68
N ASN A 79 5.09 -13.50 -12.62
CA ASN A 79 3.68 -13.23 -12.82
C ASN A 79 3.10 -12.34 -11.71
N GLN A 80 3.44 -12.60 -10.45
CA GLN A 80 3.05 -11.73 -9.34
C GLN A 80 3.61 -10.31 -9.50
N LEU A 81 4.86 -10.18 -9.95
CA LEU A 81 5.46 -8.87 -10.20
C LEU A 81 4.75 -8.15 -11.37
N LYS A 82 4.36 -8.85 -12.44
CA LYS A 82 3.55 -8.29 -13.52
C LYS A 82 2.20 -7.78 -13.02
N GLU A 83 1.52 -8.55 -12.19
CA GLU A 83 0.24 -8.13 -11.57
C GLU A 83 0.42 -6.88 -10.70
N ALA A 84 1.46 -6.85 -9.85
CA ALA A 84 1.77 -5.69 -9.03
C ALA A 84 2.09 -4.45 -9.87
N THR A 85 2.91 -4.60 -10.92
CA THR A 85 3.25 -3.54 -11.87
C THR A 85 2.00 -3.02 -12.58
N PHE A 86 1.11 -3.92 -12.98
CA PHE A 86 -0.18 -3.57 -13.56
C PHE A 86 -1.08 -2.81 -12.59
N MET A 87 -1.12 -3.19 -11.31
CA MET A 87 -1.87 -2.44 -10.28
C MET A 87 -1.29 -1.04 -10.06
N LEU A 88 0.04 -0.91 -10.04
CA LEU A 88 0.72 0.38 -9.93
C LEU A 88 0.45 1.29 -11.15
N SER A 89 0.28 0.71 -12.33
CA SER A 89 -0.02 1.48 -13.55
C SER A 89 -1.33 2.28 -13.47
N ARG A 90 -2.21 1.99 -12.49
CA ARG A 90 -3.42 2.80 -12.20
C ARG A 90 -3.10 4.25 -11.82
N PHE A 91 -1.91 4.47 -11.29
CA PHE A 91 -1.43 5.81 -10.90
C PHE A 91 -0.63 6.50 -12.01
N LYS A 92 -0.46 5.82 -13.14
CA LYS A 92 0.25 6.35 -14.31
C LYS A 92 -0.43 7.62 -14.82
N GLY A 93 0.38 8.66 -15.03
CA GLY A 93 -0.11 9.94 -15.51
C GLY A 93 -0.83 10.80 -14.46
N MET A 94 -0.89 10.35 -13.19
CA MET A 94 -1.34 11.22 -12.11
C MET A 94 -0.20 12.19 -11.74
N PRO A 95 -0.47 13.51 -11.63
CA PRO A 95 0.51 14.47 -11.16
C PRO A 95 1.12 14.03 -9.82
N SER A 96 2.43 14.23 -9.65
CA SER A 96 3.20 13.85 -8.46
C SER A 96 3.42 12.35 -8.25
N PHE A 97 2.97 11.51 -9.19
CA PHE A 97 3.25 10.07 -9.21
C PHE A 97 4.11 9.64 -10.42
N GLU A 98 4.80 10.60 -11.07
CA GLU A 98 5.68 10.32 -12.22
C GLU A 98 6.78 9.30 -11.88
N TRP A 99 7.22 9.23 -10.61
CA TRP A 99 8.17 8.24 -10.14
C TRP A 99 7.67 6.79 -10.30
N ILE A 100 6.36 6.57 -10.34
CA ILE A 100 5.77 5.24 -10.58
C ILE A 100 6.08 4.77 -12.00
N ASP A 101 6.00 5.66 -12.99
CA ASP A 101 6.34 5.34 -14.38
C ASP A 101 7.81 4.93 -14.50
N GLU A 102 8.69 5.63 -13.79
CA GLU A 102 10.11 5.29 -13.74
C GLU A 102 10.37 3.93 -13.07
N ILE A 103 9.71 3.65 -11.94
CA ILE A 103 9.83 2.35 -11.26
C ILE A 103 9.28 1.22 -12.12
N ILE A 104 8.10 1.40 -12.73
CA ILE A 104 7.51 0.41 -13.64
C ILE A 104 8.49 0.10 -14.77
N SER A 105 9.01 1.12 -15.46
CA SER A 105 9.96 0.94 -16.54
C SER A 105 11.23 0.20 -16.10
N ARG A 106 11.77 0.54 -14.93
CA ARG A 106 12.94 -0.14 -14.35
C ARG A 106 12.67 -1.61 -14.00
N LEU A 107 11.47 -1.92 -13.50
CA LEU A 107 11.07 -3.29 -13.19
C LEU A 107 10.87 -4.10 -14.47
N GLU A 108 10.22 -3.52 -15.48
CA GLU A 108 10.03 -4.14 -16.80
C GLU A 108 11.37 -4.46 -17.46
N ASP A 109 12.30 -3.51 -17.46
CA ASP A 109 13.64 -3.71 -18.02
C ASP A 109 14.44 -4.77 -17.25
N LYS A 110 14.49 -4.67 -15.92
CA LYS A 110 15.31 -5.54 -15.08
C LYS A 110 14.87 -6.99 -15.11
N PHE A 111 13.57 -7.23 -15.16
CA PHE A 111 12.98 -8.56 -15.11
C PHE A 111 12.45 -9.04 -16.47
N HIS A 112 12.73 -8.29 -17.54
CA HIS A 112 12.27 -8.60 -18.91
C HIS A 112 10.75 -8.87 -18.94
N LEU A 113 9.99 -8.07 -18.19
CA LEU A 113 8.54 -8.16 -18.17
C LEU A 113 8.05 -7.61 -19.51
N VAL A 114 7.85 -8.48 -20.49
CA VAL A 114 7.28 -8.05 -21.78
C VAL A 114 5.87 -7.54 -21.54
N GLY A 115 5.76 -6.23 -21.39
CA GLY A 115 4.50 -5.52 -21.21
C GLY A 115 3.85 -5.20 -22.55
N ASN A 116 3.17 -6.15 -23.17
CA ASN A 116 2.09 -5.84 -24.10
C ASN A 116 0.77 -5.84 -23.34
N ALA A 117 0.66 -5.02 -22.31
CA ALA A 117 -0.63 -4.70 -21.78
C ALA A 117 -1.13 -3.45 -22.48
N ASP A 118 -1.69 -3.59 -23.67
CA ASP A 118 -2.82 -2.74 -24.03
C ASP A 118 -3.71 -2.68 -22.79
N SER A 119 -4.11 -1.48 -22.39
CA SER A 119 -4.91 -1.31 -21.16
C SER A 119 -6.20 -2.12 -21.29
N VAL A 120 -6.16 -3.39 -20.86
CA VAL A 120 -7.33 -4.30 -20.88
C VAL A 120 -8.30 -4.00 -19.75
N ILE A 121 -7.91 -3.12 -18.80
CA ILE A 121 -8.77 -2.65 -17.71
C ILE A 121 -8.80 -1.13 -17.74
N GLY A 122 -9.99 -0.58 -17.95
CA GLY A 122 -10.25 0.84 -17.82
C GLY A 122 -10.75 1.17 -16.41
N PHE A 123 -10.22 2.24 -15.83
CA PHE A 123 -10.75 2.82 -14.60
C PHE A 123 -11.45 4.13 -14.94
N GLU A 124 -12.53 4.42 -14.22
CA GLU A 124 -13.17 5.72 -14.33
C GLU A 124 -12.20 6.81 -13.83
N GLN A 125 -11.70 7.60 -14.76
CA GLN A 125 -10.78 8.71 -14.48
C GLN A 125 -11.35 9.99 -15.04
N ASN A 126 -11.25 11.07 -14.28
CA ASN A 126 -11.55 12.40 -14.75
C ASN A 126 -10.24 13.14 -15.06
N GLN A 127 -9.86 13.17 -16.33
CA GLN A 127 -8.63 13.84 -16.80
C GLN A 127 -8.64 15.37 -16.55
N TYR A 128 -9.81 15.95 -16.30
CA TYR A 128 -9.98 17.38 -16.03
C TYR A 128 -10.08 17.70 -14.54
N LEU A 129 -9.85 16.71 -13.68
CA LEU A 129 -9.92 16.91 -12.24
C LEU A 129 -8.77 17.81 -11.77
N LYS A 130 -9.13 18.91 -11.13
CA LYS A 130 -8.18 19.83 -10.50
C LYS A 130 -7.79 19.33 -9.12
N GLY A 131 -6.63 19.77 -8.63
CA GLY A 131 -6.16 19.47 -7.28
C GLY A 131 -5.40 18.16 -7.16
N LEU A 132 -5.24 17.40 -8.25
CA LEU A 132 -4.42 16.18 -8.25
C LEU A 132 -2.94 16.49 -7.99
N GLU A 133 -2.48 17.68 -8.36
CA GLU A 133 -1.14 18.20 -8.11
C GLU A 133 -0.77 18.21 -6.61
N TYR A 134 -1.77 18.32 -5.72
CA TYR A 134 -1.57 18.34 -4.27
C TYR A 134 -1.60 16.96 -3.62
N LEU A 135 -1.98 15.91 -4.37
CA LEU A 135 -2.22 14.58 -3.80
C LEU A 135 -0.97 13.98 -3.14
N SER A 136 0.20 14.12 -3.79
CA SER A 136 1.47 13.60 -3.27
C SER A 136 1.93 14.35 -2.03
N ASP A 137 1.82 15.68 -2.03
CA ASP A 137 2.24 16.50 -0.90
C ASP A 137 1.37 16.21 0.33
N ILE A 138 0.06 16.06 0.14
CA ILE A 138 -0.86 15.67 1.20
C ILE A 138 -0.55 14.25 1.69
N PHE A 139 -0.36 13.29 0.79
CA PHE A 139 0.00 11.92 1.14
C PHE A 139 1.29 11.87 1.98
N ASN A 140 2.33 12.55 1.53
CA ASN A 140 3.60 12.63 2.25
C ASN A 140 3.42 13.29 3.63
N SER A 141 2.58 14.30 3.73
CA SER A 141 2.31 14.99 4.99
C SER A 141 1.54 14.11 5.99
N ILE A 142 0.65 13.23 5.50
CA ILE A 142 -0.01 12.21 6.33
C ILE A 142 1.02 11.22 6.87
N ILE A 143 1.87 10.67 6.01
CA ILE A 143 2.88 9.66 6.40
C ILE A 143 3.90 10.26 7.37
N ASN A 144 4.36 11.49 7.10
CA ASN A 144 5.35 12.17 7.92
C ASN A 144 4.76 12.91 9.14
N LYS A 145 3.44 12.83 9.34
CA LYS A 145 2.73 13.50 10.45
C LYS A 145 3.06 15.00 10.50
N GLN A 146 2.81 15.69 9.39
CA GLN A 146 3.08 17.11 9.23
C GLN A 146 1.78 17.89 9.06
N CYS A 147 1.66 19.03 9.76
CA CYS A 147 0.54 19.95 9.62
C CYS A 147 0.71 20.77 8.33
N LEU A 148 -0.40 20.99 7.62
CA LEU A 148 -0.46 21.74 6.37
C LEU A 148 -1.25 23.03 6.54
N ARG A 149 -0.72 24.12 6.00
CA ARG A 149 -1.46 25.35 5.75
C ARG A 149 -2.07 25.29 4.37
N ILE A 150 -3.41 25.31 4.31
CA ILE A 150 -4.17 25.14 3.09
C ILE A 150 -4.97 26.40 2.83
N VAL A 151 -4.76 27.02 1.67
CA VAL A 151 -5.65 28.06 1.15
C VAL A 151 -6.75 27.39 0.36
N TYR A 152 -7.97 27.55 0.82
CA TYR A 152 -9.18 26.94 0.27
C TYR A 152 -10.11 27.99 -0.30
N ARG A 153 -10.63 27.76 -1.52
CA ARG A 153 -11.60 28.66 -2.16
C ARG A 153 -12.96 27.97 -2.25
N ASN A 154 -13.98 28.60 -1.67
CA ASN A 154 -15.34 28.09 -1.73
C ASN A 154 -16.00 28.38 -3.09
N PHE A 155 -17.21 27.87 -3.34
CA PHE A 155 -17.94 28.12 -4.60
C PHE A 155 -18.38 29.57 -4.79
N LYS A 156 -18.39 30.39 -3.73
CA LYS A 156 -18.71 31.82 -3.82
C LYS A 156 -17.50 32.65 -4.20
N GLY A 157 -16.30 32.03 -4.25
CA GLY A 157 -15.05 32.69 -4.55
C GLY A 157 -14.28 33.19 -3.31
N ASP A 158 -14.83 33.01 -2.09
CA ASP A 158 -14.14 33.43 -0.88
C ASP A 158 -13.00 32.46 -0.56
N GLU A 159 -11.85 33.02 -0.22
CA GLU A 159 -10.69 32.25 0.22
C GLU A 159 -10.61 32.21 1.74
N LYS A 160 -10.25 31.06 2.26
CA LYS A 160 -9.93 30.82 3.67
C LYS A 160 -8.59 30.12 3.78
N CYS A 161 -7.85 30.45 4.82
CA CYS A 161 -6.58 29.82 5.12
C CYS A 161 -6.75 29.02 6.40
N TRP A 162 -6.44 27.72 6.35
CA TRP A 162 -6.57 26.81 7.47
C TRP A 162 -5.28 26.06 7.73
N ASP A 163 -4.94 25.86 9.00
CA ASP A 163 -3.96 24.86 9.41
C ASP A 163 -4.71 23.54 9.64
N ILE A 164 -4.36 22.52 8.86
CA ILE A 164 -5.01 21.21 8.84
C ILE A 164 -3.98 20.14 9.23
N HIS A 165 -4.35 19.29 10.18
CA HIS A 165 -3.63 18.06 10.51
C HIS A 165 -4.18 16.93 9.62
N PRO A 166 -3.49 16.56 8.53
CA PRO A 166 -4.02 15.64 7.53
C PRO A 166 -4.00 14.21 8.07
N TYR A 167 -5.09 13.44 7.87
CA TYR A 167 -5.23 12.09 8.39
C TYR A 167 -5.50 11.06 7.31
N TYR A 168 -6.37 11.39 6.35
CA TYR A 168 -6.87 10.43 5.39
C TYR A 168 -7.21 11.06 4.05
N LEU A 169 -6.95 10.32 2.94
CA LEU A 169 -7.33 10.69 1.59
C LEU A 169 -8.38 9.71 1.08
N LYS A 170 -9.52 10.22 0.65
CA LYS A 170 -10.62 9.42 0.07
C LYS A 170 -10.99 9.88 -1.31
N GLN A 171 -11.07 8.94 -2.25
CA GLN A 171 -11.71 9.19 -3.53
C GLN A 171 -13.21 8.84 -3.45
N TYR A 172 -14.07 9.76 -3.86
CA TYR A 172 -15.50 9.54 -3.98
C TYR A 172 -16.06 10.25 -5.21
N ASN A 173 -16.84 9.55 -6.01
CA ASN A 173 -17.36 10.05 -7.30
C ASN A 173 -16.27 10.72 -8.15
N THR A 174 -15.15 10.03 -8.34
CA THR A 174 -13.96 10.49 -9.09
C THR A 174 -13.26 11.75 -8.54
N ARG A 175 -13.67 12.30 -7.39
CA ARG A 175 -13.03 13.46 -6.72
C ARG A 175 -12.25 13.00 -5.49
N TRP A 176 -11.16 13.68 -5.21
CA TRP A 176 -10.36 13.44 -4.02
C TRP A 176 -10.70 14.42 -2.89
N PHE A 177 -10.70 13.90 -1.68
CA PHE A 177 -10.97 14.62 -0.45
C PHE A 177 -9.91 14.33 0.58
N LEU A 178 -9.38 15.38 1.18
CA LEU A 178 -8.56 15.29 2.38
C LEU A 178 -9.47 15.35 3.61
N PHE A 179 -9.29 14.39 4.51
CA PHE A 179 -9.86 14.42 5.86
C PHE A 179 -8.77 14.75 6.85
N GLY A 180 -9.01 15.73 7.70
CA GLY A 180 -8.06 16.17 8.70
C GLY A 180 -8.71 17.04 9.76
N MET A 181 -8.05 17.21 10.89
CA MET A 181 -8.50 18.13 11.91
C MET A 181 -8.14 19.55 11.50
N ASN A 182 -9.15 20.39 11.43
CA ASN A 182 -8.98 21.82 11.25
C ASN A 182 -8.62 22.46 12.59
N ASP A 183 -7.48 23.15 12.65
CA ASP A 183 -7.00 23.72 13.91
C ASP A 183 -7.87 24.87 14.43
N GLU A 184 -8.53 25.61 13.54
CA GLU A 184 -9.49 26.67 13.88
C GLU A 184 -10.78 26.09 14.48
N TYR A 185 -11.35 25.06 13.85
CA TYR A 185 -12.64 24.50 14.24
C TYR A 185 -12.55 23.32 15.20
N LYS A 186 -11.35 22.80 15.46
CA LYS A 186 -11.06 21.64 16.32
C LYS A 186 -11.93 20.43 16.00
N ASN A 187 -12.20 20.20 14.73
CA ASN A 187 -12.99 19.08 14.25
C ASN A 187 -12.48 18.54 12.91
N ILE A 188 -12.92 17.34 12.58
CA ILE A 188 -12.65 16.75 11.27
C ILE A 188 -13.35 17.55 10.19
N THR A 189 -12.57 17.98 9.22
CA THR A 189 -13.03 18.74 8.06
C THR A 189 -12.66 17.93 6.81
N ASN A 190 -13.58 17.84 5.86
CA ASN A 190 -13.31 17.31 4.53
C ASN A 190 -12.99 18.46 3.57
N VAL A 191 -11.83 18.40 2.96
CA VAL A 191 -11.34 19.41 2.01
C VAL A 191 -11.28 18.76 0.63
N PRO A 192 -12.17 19.12 -0.31
CA PRO A 192 -12.04 18.68 -1.69
C PRO A 192 -10.79 19.28 -2.33
N LEU A 193 -9.94 18.43 -2.92
CA LEU A 193 -8.64 18.86 -3.46
C LEU A 193 -8.80 19.87 -4.63
N ASP A 194 -9.85 19.74 -5.41
CA ASP A 194 -10.14 20.65 -6.54
C ASP A 194 -10.47 22.09 -6.14
N ARG A 195 -10.59 22.36 -4.84
CA ARG A 195 -10.81 23.70 -4.27
C ARG A 195 -9.60 24.24 -3.51
N ILE A 196 -8.53 23.49 -3.47
CA ILE A 196 -7.27 23.96 -2.89
C ILE A 196 -6.61 24.91 -3.87
N VAL A 197 -6.16 26.04 -3.37
CA VAL A 197 -5.43 27.07 -4.13
C VAL A 197 -3.93 26.94 -3.93
N SER A 198 -3.52 26.65 -2.68
CA SER A 198 -2.12 26.38 -2.32
C SER A 198 -2.03 25.55 -1.07
N ILE A 199 -0.91 24.84 -0.93
CA ILE A 199 -0.53 24.08 0.26
C ILE A 199 0.89 24.49 0.65
N GLU A 200 1.11 24.66 1.95
CA GLU A 200 2.43 24.89 2.53
C GLU A 200 2.57 24.05 3.79
N GLN A 201 3.77 23.56 4.06
CA GLN A 201 4.09 22.94 5.34
C GLN A 201 4.19 23.99 6.42
N THR A 202 3.69 23.69 7.63
CA THR A 202 3.75 24.62 8.75
C THR A 202 4.58 24.05 9.89
N ALA A 203 5.07 24.96 10.77
CA ALA A 203 5.75 24.57 12.00
C ALA A 203 4.78 24.22 13.15
N VAL A 204 3.46 24.18 12.88
CA VAL A 204 2.46 23.79 13.87
C VAL A 204 2.67 22.33 14.24
N VAL A 205 2.69 22.07 15.56
CA VAL A 205 2.87 20.71 16.08
C VAL A 205 1.70 19.84 15.62
N TYR A 206 2.00 18.73 14.96
CA TYR A 206 1.00 17.80 14.45
C TYR A 206 0.21 17.15 15.60
N ILE A 207 -1.10 17.16 15.47
CA ILE A 207 -2.01 16.47 16.38
C ILE A 207 -2.49 15.22 15.66
N GLY A 208 -2.26 14.05 16.26
CA GLY A 208 -2.72 12.75 15.73
C GLY A 208 -4.23 12.53 15.93
N THR A 209 -4.71 11.40 15.42
CA THR A 209 -6.09 10.95 15.60
C THR A 209 -6.10 9.46 15.89
N ASP A 210 -7.08 9.00 16.68
CA ASP A 210 -7.39 7.60 16.93
C ASP A 210 -8.62 7.13 16.11
N ILE A 211 -9.09 7.97 15.17
CA ILE A 211 -10.26 7.65 14.33
C ILE A 211 -9.88 6.54 13.37
N ASP A 212 -10.63 5.46 13.40
CA ASP A 212 -10.66 4.47 12.32
C ASP A 212 -11.51 5.02 11.17
N PHE A 213 -10.84 5.34 10.03
CA PHE A 213 -11.53 5.91 8.89
C PHE A 213 -12.33 4.88 8.09
N GLU A 214 -12.11 3.59 8.25
CA GLU A 214 -12.98 2.56 7.66
C GLU A 214 -14.32 2.60 8.40
N GLU A 215 -14.32 2.51 9.74
CA GLU A 215 -15.52 2.62 10.56
C GLU A 215 -16.20 3.99 10.41
N TYR A 216 -15.43 5.09 10.34
CA TYR A 216 -15.96 6.44 10.17
C TYR A 216 -16.86 6.60 8.93
N PHE A 217 -16.60 5.84 7.87
CA PHE A 217 -17.38 5.92 6.63
C PHE A 217 -18.50 4.89 6.53
N ASP A 218 -18.60 3.95 7.45
CA ASP A 218 -19.63 2.90 7.42
C ASP A 218 -21.05 3.48 7.52
N ASP A 219 -21.20 4.56 8.26
CA ASP A 219 -22.50 5.16 8.53
C ASP A 219 -22.92 6.27 7.55
N ILE A 220 -22.11 6.55 6.52
CA ILE A 220 -22.39 7.61 5.56
C ILE A 220 -22.27 7.16 4.11
N ILE A 221 -23.21 7.62 3.30
CA ILE A 221 -23.08 7.55 1.84
C ILE A 221 -22.45 8.87 1.38
N GLY A 222 -21.15 8.83 1.07
CA GLY A 222 -20.43 10.01 0.59
C GLY A 222 -19.21 10.38 1.42
N VAL A 223 -19.01 11.67 1.63
CA VAL A 223 -17.80 12.25 2.24
C VAL A 223 -18.08 13.27 3.34
N THR A 224 -19.33 13.51 3.67
CA THR A 224 -19.70 14.50 4.68
C THR A 224 -20.50 13.86 5.80
N PHE A 225 -19.95 13.88 7.00
CA PHE A 225 -20.67 13.47 8.19
C PHE A 225 -21.47 14.67 8.72
N PRO A 226 -22.81 14.62 8.68
CA PRO A 226 -23.63 15.72 9.19
C PRO A 226 -23.54 15.73 10.72
N LYS A 227 -23.10 16.87 11.29
CA LYS A 227 -23.11 17.07 12.73
C LYS A 227 -24.55 17.19 13.22
N ASP A 228 -24.81 16.64 14.40
CA ASP A 228 -26.10 16.76 15.12
C ASP A 228 -27.32 16.26 14.32
N LYS A 229 -27.15 15.26 13.46
CA LYS A 229 -28.26 14.61 12.75
C LYS A 229 -28.31 13.14 13.09
N ASP A 230 -29.50 12.67 13.39
CA ASP A 230 -29.80 11.26 13.59
C ASP A 230 -29.76 10.49 12.26
N PHE A 231 -29.55 9.20 12.36
CA PHE A 231 -29.66 8.30 11.20
C PHE A 231 -31.08 8.33 10.64
N VAL A 232 -31.16 8.38 9.33
CA VAL A 232 -32.45 8.39 8.62
C VAL A 232 -32.62 7.05 7.91
N SER A 233 -33.70 6.33 8.29
CA SER A 233 -34.11 5.15 7.54
C SER A 233 -34.82 5.57 6.25
N VAL A 234 -34.28 5.15 5.11
CA VAL A 234 -34.84 5.45 3.79
C VAL A 234 -35.37 4.18 3.16
N GLN A 235 -36.66 4.15 2.82
CA GLN A 235 -37.26 3.05 2.07
C GLN A 235 -37.38 3.42 0.59
N LEU A 236 -36.75 2.63 -0.26
CA LEU A 236 -36.78 2.79 -1.72
C LEU A 236 -37.57 1.65 -2.36
N LYS A 237 -38.50 1.99 -3.23
CA LYS A 237 -39.28 1.00 -4.01
C LYS A 237 -38.78 0.96 -5.44
N PHE A 238 -38.40 -0.22 -5.88
CA PHE A 238 -37.94 -0.47 -7.25
C PHE A 238 -38.92 -1.40 -7.97
N SER A 239 -38.97 -1.30 -9.30
CA SER A 239 -39.67 -2.29 -10.13
C SER A 239 -38.90 -3.62 -10.11
N GLU A 240 -39.60 -4.75 -10.33
CA GLU A 240 -38.98 -6.08 -10.41
C GLU A 240 -37.80 -6.12 -11.41
N SER A 241 -37.94 -5.45 -12.54
CA SER A 241 -36.88 -5.38 -13.57
C SER A 241 -35.61 -4.62 -13.13
N ARG A 242 -35.71 -3.70 -12.17
CA ARG A 242 -34.58 -2.90 -11.66
C ARG A 242 -33.98 -3.44 -10.36
N PHE A 243 -34.73 -4.24 -9.63
CA PHE A 243 -34.31 -4.76 -8.34
C PHE A 243 -32.98 -5.53 -8.40
N PRO A 244 -32.70 -6.42 -9.38
CA PRO A 244 -31.43 -7.13 -9.46
C PRO A 244 -30.21 -6.19 -9.62
N TYR A 245 -30.38 -5.08 -10.33
CA TYR A 245 -29.29 -4.08 -10.52
C TYR A 245 -28.95 -3.33 -9.23
N VAL A 246 -29.96 -3.08 -8.41
CA VAL A 246 -29.78 -2.39 -7.12
C VAL A 246 -29.13 -3.32 -6.11
N THR A 247 -29.57 -4.58 -6.03
CA THR A 247 -29.04 -5.56 -5.09
C THR A 247 -27.63 -6.02 -5.44
N SER A 248 -27.26 -6.02 -6.72
CA SER A 248 -25.91 -6.41 -7.17
C SER A 248 -24.86 -5.31 -6.94
N LYS A 249 -25.29 -4.07 -6.66
CA LYS A 249 -24.38 -2.94 -6.39
C LYS A 249 -24.88 -2.17 -5.16
N PRO A 250 -24.73 -2.73 -3.96
CA PRO A 250 -25.12 -2.03 -2.73
C PRO A 250 -24.26 -0.76 -2.56
N ILE A 251 -24.90 0.31 -2.15
CA ILE A 251 -24.23 1.60 -1.88
C ILE A 251 -23.94 1.80 -0.38
N HIS A 252 -24.52 0.95 0.46
CA HIS A 252 -24.33 0.96 1.91
C HIS A 252 -24.51 -0.47 2.45
N TRP A 253 -23.78 -0.82 3.51
CA TRP A 253 -23.83 -2.16 4.11
C TRP A 253 -25.22 -2.57 4.63
N SER A 254 -26.05 -1.60 5.01
CA SER A 254 -27.41 -1.84 5.52
C SER A 254 -28.47 -2.04 4.43
N GLN A 255 -28.09 -2.07 3.17
CA GLN A 255 -29.00 -2.22 2.03
C GLN A 255 -29.49 -3.67 1.87
#